data_138dd6b9a24548596301ee0640519316
#
_entry.id   138dd6b9a24548596301ee0640519316
#
_cell.length_a   1.000
_cell.length_b   1.000
_cell.length_c   1.000
_cell.angle_alpha   90.00
_cell.angle_beta   90.00
_cell.angle_gamma   90.00
#
_symmetry.space_group_name_H-M   'P 1'
#
loop_
_entity.id
_entity.type
_entity.pdbx_description
1 polymer ?
#
loop_
_entity_poly.entity_id
_entity_poly.type
_entity_poly.pdbx_seq_one_letter_code
_entity_poly.pdbx_strand_id
1 'polypeptide(L)'
;MVKIALGLLGQTYSANMYLNDGESLTNAMTKLRSTFAEYGLGAPTGIDLPLESTGFLPDEYSTANFITNAFGQFDNYTPMQMAQYVSTVANKGTRISPHLVEGIYGNTDQGGLGDLIEPVSVKELNQVNISEDEMAILRQGFYQVVNGNGQFNTGSAIGQGASVTISAKTGTAETYTTTPSGEVVTAVNTNVVAYAPSDNPQIAVSVVLPNLTNQSSMTTKTIMREIINLYQSMYPMN
;
A
#
# COMPACT_ATOMS: atom_id res chain seq x y z
N MET A 1 9.93 14.05 -0.14
CA MET A 1 8.71 14.00 0.71
C MET A 1 8.66 15.15 1.70
N VAL A 2 9.63 15.34 2.63
CA VAL A 2 9.62 16.44 3.63
C VAL A 2 9.38 17.82 3.02
N LYS A 3 10.04 18.16 1.89
CA LYS A 3 9.79 19.45 1.20
C LYS A 3 8.38 19.62 0.68
N ILE A 4 7.74 18.53 0.23
CA ILE A 4 6.35 18.55 -0.23
C ILE A 4 5.41 18.75 0.96
N ALA A 5 5.64 18.03 2.07
CA ALA A 5 4.85 18.19 3.29
C ALA A 5 4.95 19.64 3.82
N LEU A 6 6.14 20.22 3.84
CA LEU A 6 6.34 21.62 4.24
C LEU A 6 5.63 22.60 3.28
N GLY A 7 5.61 22.31 1.97
CA GLY A 7 4.86 23.09 1.00
C GLY A 7 3.36 23.09 1.28
N LEU A 8 2.79 21.98 1.77
CA LEU A 8 1.38 21.88 2.18
C LEU A 8 1.07 22.75 3.41
N LEU A 9 2.06 23.02 4.26
CA LEU A 9 1.96 23.95 5.39
C LEU A 9 2.18 25.42 4.97
N GLY A 10 2.42 25.73 3.70
CA GLY A 10 2.79 27.06 3.24
C GLY A 10 4.19 27.50 3.70
N GLN A 11 5.05 26.54 4.07
CA GLN A 11 6.37 26.79 4.63
C GLN A 11 7.48 26.42 3.62
N THR A 12 8.61 27.12 3.70
CA THR A 12 9.84 26.74 3.01
C THR A 12 10.77 26.02 3.95
N TYR A 13 11.49 25.02 3.45
CA TYR A 13 12.46 24.30 4.27
C TYR A 13 13.54 25.24 4.81
N SER A 14 13.68 25.29 6.13
CA SER A 14 14.72 25.98 6.85
C SER A 14 15.22 25.12 8.00
N ALA A 15 16.52 25.16 8.30
CA ALA A 15 17.13 24.39 9.38
C ALA A 15 16.62 24.78 10.78
N ASN A 16 16.02 25.98 10.92
CA ASN A 16 15.51 26.52 12.18
C ASN A 16 13.97 26.63 12.23
N MET A 17 13.27 25.73 11.55
CA MET A 17 11.83 25.84 11.39
C MET A 17 11.09 25.37 12.64
N TYR A 18 10.38 26.30 13.30
CA TYR A 18 9.34 26.01 14.29
C TYR A 18 7.98 26.16 13.63
N LEU A 19 7.23 25.06 13.56
CA LEU A 19 5.89 25.04 13.01
C LEU A 19 4.90 25.01 14.19
N ASN A 20 4.36 26.18 14.54
CA ASN A 20 3.39 26.35 15.63
C ASN A 20 2.06 26.92 15.17
N ASP A 21 1.71 26.78 13.89
CA ASP A 21 0.42 27.21 13.40
C ASP A 21 -0.54 26.01 13.38
N GLY A 22 -1.34 25.88 14.45
CA GLY A 22 -2.24 24.74 14.63
C GLY A 22 -3.30 24.61 13.54
N GLU A 23 -3.80 25.73 12.99
CA GLU A 23 -4.79 25.69 11.91
C GLU A 23 -4.18 25.22 10.59
N SER A 24 -3.01 25.75 10.21
CA SER A 24 -2.27 25.32 9.03
C SER A 24 -1.87 23.85 9.11
N LEU A 25 -1.47 23.37 10.29
CA LEU A 25 -1.12 21.97 10.51
C LEU A 25 -2.35 21.07 10.31
N THR A 26 -3.50 21.43 10.88
CA THR A 26 -4.74 20.67 10.75
C THR A 26 -5.19 20.62 9.29
N ASN A 27 -5.18 21.73 8.57
CA ASN A 27 -5.53 21.79 7.16
C ASN A 27 -4.58 20.95 6.30
N ALA A 28 -3.28 21.01 6.57
CA ALA A 28 -2.27 20.24 5.86
C ALA A 28 -2.42 18.73 6.10
N MET A 29 -2.64 18.29 7.35
CA MET A 29 -2.88 16.88 7.68
C MET A 29 -4.18 16.37 7.04
N THR A 30 -5.25 17.16 7.08
CA THR A 30 -6.51 16.82 6.42
C THR A 30 -6.32 16.65 4.92
N LYS A 31 -5.61 17.55 4.25
CA LYS A 31 -5.31 17.45 2.82
C LYS A 31 -4.46 16.22 2.50
N LEU A 32 -3.44 15.93 3.32
CA LEU A 32 -2.59 14.75 3.14
C LEU A 32 -3.41 13.46 3.27
N ARG A 33 -4.21 13.33 4.35
CA ARG A 33 -5.06 12.16 4.60
C ARG A 33 -6.17 12.00 3.57
N SER A 34 -6.78 13.10 3.10
CA SER A 34 -7.78 13.03 2.02
C SER A 34 -7.18 12.52 0.72
N THR A 35 -5.96 12.96 0.37
CA THR A 35 -5.23 12.43 -0.79
C THR A 35 -4.90 10.93 -0.60
N PHE A 36 -4.49 10.51 0.58
CA PHE A 36 -4.25 9.09 0.87
C PHE A 36 -5.54 8.26 0.77
N ALA A 37 -6.68 8.81 1.21
CA ALA A 37 -7.98 8.15 1.13
C ALA A 37 -8.45 7.94 -0.32
N GLU A 38 -8.08 8.80 -1.26
CA GLU A 38 -8.35 8.57 -2.69
C GLU A 38 -7.70 7.28 -3.19
N TYR A 39 -6.57 6.88 -2.62
CA TYR A 39 -5.89 5.61 -2.92
C TYR A 39 -6.36 4.43 -2.04
N GLY A 40 -7.26 4.67 -1.08
CA GLY A 40 -7.78 3.65 -0.16
C GLY A 40 -7.09 3.59 1.20
N LEU A 41 -6.12 4.46 1.48
CA LEU A 41 -5.42 4.49 2.76
C LEU A 41 -6.21 5.30 3.79
N GLY A 42 -6.58 4.68 4.91
CA GLY A 42 -7.41 5.31 5.95
C GLY A 42 -8.90 5.43 5.60
N ALA A 43 -9.34 4.78 4.53
CA ALA A 43 -10.73 4.71 4.10
C ALA A 43 -11.18 3.25 4.02
N PRO A 44 -12.50 2.97 4.07
CA PRO A 44 -13.01 1.63 3.79
C PRO A 44 -12.59 1.16 2.39
N THR A 45 -12.14 -0.10 2.26
CA THR A 45 -11.82 -0.69 0.96
C THR A 45 -13.08 -1.06 0.20
N GLY A 46 -14.19 -1.24 0.92
CA GLY A 46 -15.47 -1.67 0.38
C GLY A 46 -15.54 -3.17 0.09
N ILE A 47 -14.63 -3.96 0.69
CA ILE A 47 -14.68 -5.41 0.59
C ILE A 47 -16.03 -5.94 1.12
N ASP A 48 -16.54 -6.98 0.53
CA ASP A 48 -17.82 -7.63 0.87
C ASP A 48 -17.78 -8.45 2.16
N LEU A 49 -17.17 -7.89 3.21
CA LEU A 49 -17.13 -8.45 4.57
C LEU A 49 -17.94 -7.59 5.53
N PRO A 50 -18.56 -8.19 6.57
CA PRO A 50 -19.44 -7.47 7.48
C PRO A 50 -18.72 -6.44 8.37
N LEU A 51 -17.42 -6.61 8.58
CA LEU A 51 -16.58 -5.72 9.39
C LEU A 51 -15.27 -5.45 8.69
N GLU A 52 -14.90 -4.19 8.63
CA GLU A 52 -13.64 -3.73 8.05
C GLU A 52 -12.98 -2.71 8.97
N SER A 53 -11.67 -2.84 9.17
CA SER A 53 -10.85 -1.81 9.84
C SER A 53 -10.31 -0.82 8.82
N THR A 54 -10.44 0.47 9.12
CA THR A 54 -9.86 1.55 8.31
C THR A 54 -8.44 1.93 8.72
N GLY A 55 -7.78 1.09 9.50
CA GLY A 55 -6.46 1.38 10.06
C GLY A 55 -6.54 2.19 11.35
N PHE A 56 -5.44 2.81 11.73
CA PHE A 56 -5.35 3.68 12.91
C PHE A 56 -4.72 5.01 12.52
N LEU A 57 -5.50 6.06 12.57
CA LEU A 57 -5.12 7.43 12.28
C LEU A 57 -5.25 8.25 13.56
N PRO A 58 -4.14 8.55 14.26
CA PRO A 58 -4.21 9.33 15.50
C PRO A 58 -4.85 10.71 15.30
N ASP A 59 -5.76 11.11 16.19
CA ASP A 59 -6.38 12.43 16.18
C ASP A 59 -5.44 13.52 16.71
N GLU A 60 -4.57 13.14 17.64
CA GLU A 60 -3.53 14.03 18.19
C GLU A 60 -2.23 13.86 17.42
N TYR A 61 -1.71 14.94 16.87
CA TYR A 61 -0.46 14.96 16.12
C TYR A 61 0.25 16.31 16.19
N SER A 62 1.57 16.24 16.06
CA SER A 62 2.47 17.39 15.96
C SER A 62 2.90 17.62 14.51
N THR A 63 3.59 18.72 14.28
CA THR A 63 4.27 18.96 12.99
C THR A 63 5.27 17.86 12.65
N ALA A 64 5.98 17.31 13.63
CA ALA A 64 6.90 16.19 13.41
C ALA A 64 6.13 14.96 12.90
N ASN A 65 4.96 14.65 13.47
CA ASN A 65 4.12 13.56 13.03
C ASN A 65 3.61 13.77 11.59
N PHE A 66 3.20 15.00 11.25
CA PHE A 66 2.80 15.33 9.87
C PHE A 66 3.95 15.10 8.87
N ILE A 67 5.17 15.54 9.21
CA ILE A 67 6.35 15.36 8.35
C ILE A 67 6.67 13.86 8.19
N THR A 68 6.64 13.10 9.28
CA THR A 68 6.92 11.66 9.24
C THR A 68 5.81 10.88 8.55
N ASN A 69 4.55 11.32 8.65
CA ASN A 69 3.43 10.73 7.92
C ASN A 69 3.59 10.83 6.38
N ALA A 70 4.24 11.89 5.90
CA ALA A 70 4.49 12.07 4.46
C ALA A 70 5.38 10.95 3.83
N PHE A 71 6.06 10.15 4.64
CA PHE A 71 6.83 8.97 4.19
C PHE A 71 6.41 7.67 4.92
N GLY A 72 5.25 7.68 5.61
CA GLY A 72 4.59 6.48 6.11
C GLY A 72 5.03 6.04 7.51
N GLN A 73 5.43 6.96 8.38
CA GLN A 73 5.85 6.65 9.76
C GLN A 73 4.94 7.23 10.85
N PHE A 74 3.64 7.35 10.58
CA PHE A 74 2.71 7.84 11.61
C PHE A 74 1.36 7.14 11.54
N ASP A 75 0.58 7.34 10.47
CA ASP A 75 -0.68 6.61 10.28
C ASP A 75 -0.42 5.13 10.00
N ASN A 76 -1.29 4.25 10.49
CA ASN A 76 -1.20 2.81 10.30
C ASN A 76 -2.36 2.32 9.43
N TYR A 77 -2.03 1.55 8.39
CA TYR A 77 -2.98 1.03 7.43
C TYR A 77 -3.02 -0.50 7.46
N THR A 78 -4.17 -1.07 7.12
CA THR A 78 -4.31 -2.52 7.04
C THR A 78 -3.62 -3.08 5.79
N PRO A 79 -3.20 -4.36 5.79
CA PRO A 79 -2.68 -5.02 4.58
C PRO A 79 -3.64 -4.97 3.40
N MET A 80 -4.97 -5.00 3.64
CA MET A 80 -5.99 -4.89 2.60
C MET A 80 -6.00 -3.48 1.98
N GLN A 81 -5.92 -2.43 2.79
CA GLN A 81 -5.79 -1.06 2.29
C GLN A 81 -4.50 -0.88 1.47
N MET A 82 -3.39 -1.48 1.92
CA MET A 82 -2.12 -1.45 1.18
C MET A 82 -2.22 -2.19 -0.17
N ALA A 83 -2.95 -3.31 -0.23
CA ALA A 83 -3.21 -4.03 -1.47
C ALA A 83 -4.10 -3.21 -2.41
N GLN A 84 -5.16 -2.57 -1.89
CA GLN A 84 -6.02 -1.68 -2.69
C GLN A 84 -5.24 -0.44 -3.18
N TYR A 85 -4.40 0.16 -2.33
CA TYR A 85 -3.52 1.27 -2.72
C TYR A 85 -2.66 0.93 -3.94
N VAL A 86 -1.92 -0.19 -3.87
CA VAL A 86 -1.03 -0.56 -4.97
C VAL A 86 -1.80 -1.02 -6.20
N SER A 87 -2.98 -1.61 -6.03
CA SER A 87 -3.92 -1.92 -7.12
C SER A 87 -4.39 -0.64 -7.82
N THR A 88 -4.72 0.41 -7.06
CA THR A 88 -5.12 1.72 -7.60
C THR A 88 -4.00 2.35 -8.44
N VAL A 89 -2.74 2.27 -7.98
CA VAL A 89 -1.57 2.72 -8.76
C VAL A 89 -1.41 1.89 -10.04
N ALA A 90 -1.50 0.56 -9.94
CA ALA A 90 -1.42 -0.35 -11.08
C ALA A 90 -2.51 -0.07 -12.12
N ASN A 91 -3.72 0.23 -11.65
CA ASN A 91 -4.90 0.53 -12.44
C ASN A 91 -5.02 2.02 -12.84
N LYS A 92 -3.88 2.72 -12.90
CA LYS A 92 -3.77 4.12 -13.37
C LYS A 92 -4.69 5.11 -12.64
N GLY A 93 -4.93 4.85 -11.35
CA GLY A 93 -5.73 5.73 -10.47
C GLY A 93 -7.20 5.31 -10.31
N THR A 94 -7.69 4.33 -11.03
CA THR A 94 -9.03 3.79 -10.79
C THR A 94 -9.01 2.89 -9.56
N ARG A 95 -9.69 3.31 -8.51
CA ARG A 95 -9.83 2.54 -7.27
C ARG A 95 -11.09 1.67 -7.34
N ILE A 96 -10.91 0.37 -7.16
CA ILE A 96 -11.98 -0.62 -7.18
C ILE A 96 -12.23 -1.23 -5.80
N SER A 97 -13.47 -1.66 -5.56
CA SER A 97 -13.85 -2.42 -4.37
C SER A 97 -13.39 -3.87 -4.53
N PRO A 98 -12.56 -4.42 -3.63
CA PRO A 98 -12.27 -5.85 -3.63
C PRO A 98 -13.52 -6.64 -3.24
N HIS A 99 -13.65 -7.87 -3.73
CA HIS A 99 -14.74 -8.78 -3.36
C HIS A 99 -14.22 -10.22 -3.26
N LEU A 100 -14.85 -11.01 -2.40
CA LEU A 100 -14.59 -12.43 -2.19
C LEU A 100 -15.64 -13.30 -2.88
N VAL A 101 -16.85 -12.74 -3.05
CA VAL A 101 -17.94 -13.42 -3.73
C VAL A 101 -17.82 -13.21 -5.23
N GLU A 102 -17.68 -14.28 -6.00
CA GLU A 102 -17.61 -14.24 -7.47
C GLU A 102 -19.00 -14.28 -8.12
N GLY A 103 -19.97 -14.92 -7.44
CA GLY A 103 -21.34 -15.02 -7.93
C GLY A 103 -22.22 -15.83 -7.00
N ILE A 104 -23.52 -15.68 -7.16
CA ILE A 104 -24.54 -16.45 -6.47
C ILE A 104 -25.11 -17.46 -7.45
N TYR A 105 -25.06 -18.74 -7.08
CA TYR A 105 -25.48 -19.84 -7.92
C TYR A 105 -26.67 -20.57 -7.31
N GLY A 106 -27.53 -21.15 -8.16
CA GLY A 106 -28.57 -22.07 -7.75
C GLY A 106 -27.98 -23.35 -7.14
N ASN A 107 -28.82 -24.11 -6.47
CA ASN A 107 -28.45 -25.43 -5.95
C ASN A 107 -28.87 -26.52 -6.96
N THR A 108 -28.08 -27.60 -7.06
CA THR A 108 -28.46 -28.79 -7.81
C THR A 108 -28.89 -29.90 -6.87
N ASP A 109 -29.82 -30.77 -7.31
CA ASP A 109 -30.33 -31.89 -6.50
C ASP A 109 -29.23 -32.90 -6.09
N GLN A 110 -28.06 -32.86 -6.73
CA GLN A 110 -26.93 -33.75 -6.45
C GLN A 110 -25.81 -33.10 -5.66
N GLY A 111 -26.01 -31.86 -5.20
CA GLY A 111 -25.00 -31.05 -4.52
C GLY A 111 -23.94 -30.52 -5.51
N GLY A 112 -23.87 -29.23 -5.68
CA GLY A 112 -22.94 -28.55 -6.58
C GLY A 112 -23.49 -27.20 -7.00
N LEU A 113 -22.70 -26.44 -7.76
CA LEU A 113 -23.13 -25.15 -8.30
C LEU A 113 -24.12 -25.39 -9.45
N GLY A 114 -25.32 -24.81 -9.33
CA GLY A 114 -26.31 -24.74 -10.40
C GLY A 114 -26.09 -23.55 -11.31
N ASP A 115 -27.16 -23.06 -11.92
CA ASP A 115 -27.10 -21.90 -12.79
C ASP A 115 -26.71 -20.63 -12.00
N LEU A 116 -25.96 -19.75 -12.64
CA LEU A 116 -25.61 -18.44 -12.09
C LEU A 116 -26.89 -17.60 -11.94
N ILE A 117 -27.24 -17.24 -10.70
CA ILE A 117 -28.39 -16.40 -10.38
C ILE A 117 -28.02 -14.93 -10.42
N GLU A 118 -26.89 -14.58 -9.81
CA GLU A 118 -26.44 -13.20 -9.70
C GLU A 118 -24.92 -13.12 -9.87
N PRO A 119 -24.41 -12.47 -10.92
CA PRO A 119 -22.97 -12.21 -11.06
C PRO A 119 -22.55 -11.05 -10.17
N VAL A 120 -21.35 -11.12 -9.64
CA VAL A 120 -20.72 -9.97 -9.00
C VAL A 120 -19.99 -9.14 -10.05
N SER A 121 -20.29 -7.85 -10.09
CA SER A 121 -19.64 -6.90 -10.99
C SER A 121 -18.55 -6.12 -10.28
N VAL A 122 -17.51 -5.73 -11.02
CA VAL A 122 -16.49 -4.80 -10.51
C VAL A 122 -17.14 -3.47 -10.16
N LYS A 123 -16.90 -3.00 -8.93
CA LYS A 123 -17.40 -1.72 -8.44
C LYS A 123 -16.25 -0.73 -8.36
N GLU A 124 -16.29 0.30 -9.20
CA GLU A 124 -15.41 1.45 -9.09
C GLU A 124 -15.84 2.33 -7.92
N LEU A 125 -14.89 2.72 -7.07
CA LEU A 125 -15.12 3.58 -5.91
C LEU A 125 -14.84 5.04 -6.24
N ASN A 126 -13.71 5.31 -6.87
CA ASN A 126 -13.32 6.64 -7.35
C ASN A 126 -12.17 6.55 -8.36
N GLN A 127 -11.99 7.66 -9.08
CA GLN A 127 -10.77 7.95 -9.83
C GLN A 127 -9.93 8.94 -9.02
N VAL A 128 -8.66 8.64 -8.80
CA VAL A 128 -7.72 9.53 -8.10
C VAL A 128 -7.52 10.81 -8.92
N ASN A 129 -7.53 11.95 -8.25
CA ASN A 129 -7.29 13.24 -8.90
C ASN A 129 -5.79 13.47 -9.17
N ILE A 130 -5.30 12.82 -10.23
CA ILE A 130 -3.91 12.87 -10.68
C ILE A 130 -3.88 12.90 -12.22
N SER A 131 -2.96 13.64 -12.82
CA SER A 131 -2.78 13.63 -14.27
C SER A 131 -2.12 12.33 -14.76
N GLU A 132 -2.30 12.02 -16.05
CA GLU A 132 -1.64 10.85 -16.66
C GLU A 132 -0.12 10.90 -16.56
N ASP A 133 0.48 12.07 -16.74
CA ASP A 133 1.94 12.28 -16.64
C ASP A 133 2.43 12.06 -15.21
N GLU A 134 1.73 12.58 -14.20
CA GLU A 134 2.08 12.35 -12.79
C GLU A 134 1.93 10.89 -12.39
N MET A 135 0.87 10.21 -12.85
CA MET A 135 0.68 8.78 -12.64
C MET A 135 1.80 7.96 -13.33
N ALA A 136 2.22 8.35 -14.52
CA ALA A 136 3.33 7.71 -15.22
C ALA A 136 4.65 7.86 -14.43
N ILE A 137 4.92 9.04 -13.88
CA ILE A 137 6.08 9.30 -13.01
C ILE A 137 6.01 8.42 -11.75
N LEU A 138 4.84 8.33 -11.11
CA LEU A 138 4.64 7.50 -9.93
C LEU A 138 4.92 6.02 -10.25
N ARG A 139 4.34 5.48 -11.32
CA ARG A 139 4.56 4.10 -11.77
C ARG A 139 6.01 3.84 -12.15
N GLN A 140 6.67 4.79 -12.81
CA GLN A 140 8.10 4.72 -13.09
C GLN A 140 8.94 4.64 -11.81
N GLY A 141 8.55 5.36 -10.74
CA GLY A 141 9.16 5.24 -9.42
C GLY A 141 9.05 3.83 -8.84
N PHE A 142 7.88 3.20 -8.92
CA PHE A 142 7.67 1.81 -8.50
C PHE A 142 8.53 0.82 -9.31
N TYR A 143 8.62 1.02 -10.62
CA TYR A 143 9.46 0.21 -11.50
C TYR A 143 10.94 0.32 -11.10
N GLN A 144 11.45 1.52 -10.87
CA GLN A 144 12.85 1.76 -10.55
C GLN A 144 13.27 1.20 -9.18
N VAL A 145 12.38 1.06 -8.23
CA VAL A 145 12.66 0.42 -6.92
C VAL A 145 13.15 -1.01 -7.10
N VAL A 146 12.66 -1.73 -8.11
CA VAL A 146 13.05 -3.13 -8.39
C VAL A 146 14.07 -3.22 -9.53
N ASN A 147 13.88 -2.48 -10.61
CA ASN A 147 14.58 -2.65 -11.87
C ASN A 147 15.61 -1.54 -12.17
N GLY A 148 15.70 -0.52 -11.32
CA GLY A 148 16.66 0.58 -11.49
C GLY A 148 18.11 0.16 -11.22
N ASN A 149 19.06 1.01 -11.63
CA ASN A 149 20.51 0.76 -11.47
C ASN A 149 21.16 1.64 -10.39
N GLY A 150 20.36 2.35 -9.57
CA GLY A 150 20.85 3.31 -8.58
C GLY A 150 20.99 2.73 -7.17
N GLN A 151 21.66 3.49 -6.30
CA GLN A 151 21.78 3.17 -4.87
C GLN A 151 20.43 3.11 -4.12
N PHE A 152 19.37 3.65 -4.71
CA PHE A 152 18.00 3.66 -4.15
C PHE A 152 17.13 2.49 -4.62
N ASN A 153 17.72 1.52 -5.33
CA ASN A 153 17.07 0.29 -5.76
C ASN A 153 16.91 -0.68 -4.57
N THR A 154 16.07 -0.29 -3.61
CA THR A 154 15.86 -1.04 -2.36
C THR A 154 15.09 -2.35 -2.55
N GLY A 155 14.45 -2.54 -3.69
CA GLY A 155 13.66 -3.70 -4.07
C GLY A 155 14.33 -4.66 -5.04
N SER A 156 15.61 -4.46 -5.41
CA SER A 156 16.31 -5.29 -6.42
C SER A 156 16.23 -6.80 -6.17
N ALA A 157 16.25 -7.22 -4.89
CA ALA A 157 16.11 -8.62 -4.51
C ALA A 157 14.73 -9.22 -4.85
N ILE A 158 13.70 -8.39 -5.07
CA ILE A 158 12.38 -8.84 -5.53
C ILE A 158 12.46 -9.28 -7.00
N GLY A 159 13.18 -8.51 -7.82
CA GLY A 159 13.36 -8.81 -9.25
C GLY A 159 14.31 -9.97 -9.54
N GLN A 160 15.22 -10.30 -8.61
CA GLN A 160 16.17 -11.39 -8.80
C GLN A 160 15.47 -12.75 -8.75
N GLY A 161 15.34 -13.41 -9.91
CA GLY A 161 14.63 -14.68 -10.05
C GLY A 161 13.10 -14.53 -10.16
N ALA A 162 12.61 -13.32 -10.41
CA ALA A 162 11.22 -13.12 -10.76
C ALA A 162 10.94 -13.61 -12.19
N SER A 163 9.80 -14.26 -12.36
CA SER A 163 9.35 -14.81 -13.65
C SER A 163 8.73 -13.77 -14.59
N VAL A 164 8.35 -12.62 -14.05
CA VAL A 164 7.81 -11.46 -14.77
C VAL A 164 8.39 -10.17 -14.22
N THR A 165 8.27 -9.07 -14.93
CA THR A 165 8.70 -7.76 -14.42
C THR A 165 7.80 -7.29 -13.29
N ILE A 166 8.40 -6.87 -12.18
CA ILE A 166 7.71 -6.44 -10.96
C ILE A 166 7.98 -4.96 -10.71
N SER A 167 6.94 -4.22 -10.41
CA SER A 167 7.02 -2.87 -9.86
C SER A 167 6.61 -2.89 -8.40
N ALA A 168 7.42 -2.31 -7.51
CA ALA A 168 7.19 -2.42 -6.07
C ALA A 168 7.62 -1.17 -5.29
N LYS A 169 7.17 -1.10 -4.03
CA LYS A 169 7.70 -0.17 -3.01
C LYS A 169 7.95 -0.93 -1.72
N THR A 170 9.15 -0.80 -1.19
CA THR A 170 9.54 -1.35 0.11
C THR A 170 9.29 -0.34 1.22
N GLY A 171 8.95 -0.81 2.41
CA GLY A 171 8.81 -0.02 3.62
C GLY A 171 9.46 -0.71 4.82
N THR A 172 10.02 0.11 5.71
CA THR A 172 10.51 -0.33 7.02
C THR A 172 10.14 0.76 8.01
N ALA A 173 9.26 0.45 8.94
CA ALA A 173 8.83 1.38 9.98
C ALA A 173 9.31 0.89 11.34
N GLU A 174 9.94 1.78 12.10
CA GLU A 174 10.40 1.50 13.46
C GLU A 174 9.19 1.33 14.39
N THR A 175 9.27 0.39 15.31
CA THR A 175 8.26 0.10 16.32
C THR A 175 8.91 -0.52 17.56
N TYR A 176 8.08 -0.85 18.53
CA TYR A 176 8.49 -1.58 19.74
C TYR A 176 7.62 -2.81 19.90
N THR A 177 8.19 -3.87 20.43
CA THR A 177 7.45 -5.08 20.79
C THR A 177 7.85 -5.58 22.17
N THR A 178 6.98 -6.34 22.80
CA THR A 178 7.26 -6.96 24.10
C THR A 178 7.68 -8.41 23.88
N THR A 179 8.84 -8.77 24.41
CA THR A 179 9.32 -10.14 24.38
C THR A 179 8.46 -11.05 25.29
N PRO A 180 8.53 -12.38 25.15
CA PRO A 180 7.87 -13.32 26.07
C PRO A 180 8.28 -13.16 27.54
N SER A 181 9.46 -12.57 27.81
CA SER A 181 9.93 -12.24 29.16
C SER A 181 9.37 -10.92 29.72
N GLY A 182 8.57 -10.18 28.93
CA GLY A 182 8.00 -8.90 29.31
C GLY A 182 8.90 -7.68 29.04
N GLU A 183 10.06 -7.84 28.41
CA GLU A 183 10.95 -6.75 28.05
C GLU A 183 10.47 -6.05 26.77
N VAL A 184 10.45 -4.70 26.78
CA VAL A 184 10.15 -3.90 25.59
C VAL A 184 11.44 -3.71 24.79
N VAL A 185 11.46 -4.16 23.55
CA VAL A 185 12.59 -4.08 22.64
C VAL A 185 12.22 -3.35 21.35
N THR A 186 13.20 -2.74 20.72
CA THR A 186 13.04 -2.13 19.39
C THR A 186 12.77 -3.20 18.36
N ALA A 187 11.81 -2.95 17.49
CA ALA A 187 11.42 -3.83 16.40
C ALA A 187 11.16 -3.00 15.13
N VAL A 188 10.93 -3.67 14.01
CA VAL A 188 10.52 -3.03 12.76
C VAL A 188 9.34 -3.76 12.15
N ASN A 189 8.45 -2.99 11.53
CA ASN A 189 7.46 -3.50 10.61
C ASN A 189 8.05 -3.42 9.20
N THR A 190 8.31 -4.55 8.56
CA THR A 190 8.75 -4.56 7.16
C THR A 190 7.56 -4.84 6.25
N ASN A 191 7.45 -4.08 5.18
CA ASN A 191 6.38 -4.24 4.21
C ASN A 191 6.88 -4.07 2.78
N VAL A 192 6.17 -4.70 1.86
CA VAL A 192 6.34 -4.54 0.43
C VAL A 192 4.95 -4.53 -0.20
N VAL A 193 4.70 -3.57 -1.08
CA VAL A 193 3.58 -3.58 -2.00
C VAL A 193 4.11 -3.69 -3.41
N ALA A 194 3.45 -4.47 -4.26
CA ALA A 194 3.89 -4.71 -5.63
C ALA A 194 2.71 -4.96 -6.57
N TYR A 195 2.96 -4.74 -7.85
CA TYR A 195 2.10 -5.23 -8.92
C TYR A 195 2.95 -5.84 -10.05
N ALA A 196 2.37 -6.75 -10.78
CA ALA A 196 3.01 -7.48 -11.86
C ALA A 196 1.99 -7.92 -12.96
N PRO A 197 2.43 -8.03 -14.23
CA PRO A 197 3.63 -7.45 -14.81
C PRO A 197 3.66 -5.91 -14.71
N SER A 198 4.84 -5.30 -14.80
CA SER A 198 4.99 -3.83 -14.62
C SER A 198 4.25 -3.00 -15.67
N ASP A 199 4.19 -3.47 -16.89
CA ASP A 199 3.59 -2.82 -18.06
C ASP A 199 2.09 -3.10 -18.20
N ASN A 200 1.67 -4.35 -17.94
CA ASN A 200 0.28 -4.81 -18.01
C ASN A 200 -0.12 -5.50 -16.69
N PRO A 201 -0.37 -4.76 -15.58
CA PRO A 201 -0.62 -5.35 -14.28
C PRO A 201 -1.84 -6.27 -14.24
N GLN A 202 -1.66 -7.48 -13.71
CA GLN A 202 -2.71 -8.48 -13.55
C GLN A 202 -2.86 -8.92 -12.08
N ILE A 203 -1.84 -8.65 -11.25
CA ILE A 203 -1.90 -8.92 -9.81
C ILE A 203 -1.31 -7.74 -9.03
N ALA A 204 -1.94 -7.42 -7.91
CA ALA A 204 -1.44 -6.50 -6.90
C ALA A 204 -1.34 -7.21 -5.55
N VAL A 205 -0.22 -7.03 -4.86
CA VAL A 205 0.10 -7.80 -3.64
C VAL A 205 0.61 -6.86 -2.56
N SER A 206 0.20 -7.09 -1.32
CA SER A 206 0.77 -6.49 -0.11
C SER A 206 1.30 -7.57 0.82
N VAL A 207 2.54 -7.44 1.27
CA VAL A 207 3.16 -8.32 2.27
C VAL A 207 3.63 -7.47 3.44
N VAL A 208 3.22 -7.83 4.65
CA VAL A 208 3.60 -7.15 5.89
C VAL A 208 4.11 -8.19 6.89
N LEU A 209 5.28 -7.96 7.45
CA LEU A 209 5.83 -8.70 8.58
C LEU A 209 6.02 -7.73 9.75
N PRO A 210 5.11 -7.76 10.74
CA PRO A 210 5.16 -6.86 11.88
C PRO A 210 6.13 -7.34 12.95
N ASN A 211 6.61 -6.40 13.74
CA ASN A 211 7.34 -6.62 15.00
C ASN A 211 8.61 -7.49 14.86
N LEU A 212 9.34 -7.34 13.75
CA LEU A 212 10.61 -8.05 13.56
C LEU A 212 11.71 -7.44 14.42
N THR A 213 12.32 -8.23 15.27
CA THR A 213 13.45 -7.83 16.11
C THR A 213 14.81 -7.92 15.40
N ASN A 214 14.90 -8.69 14.31
CA ASN A 214 16.15 -8.89 13.54
C ASN A 214 16.34 -7.86 12.39
N GLN A 215 15.43 -6.92 12.22
CA GLN A 215 15.47 -5.82 11.24
C GLN A 215 15.73 -6.23 9.77
N SER A 216 15.64 -7.51 9.43
CA SER A 216 15.89 -7.98 8.06
C SER A 216 14.64 -7.81 7.18
N SER A 217 14.75 -7.00 6.14
CA SER A 217 13.70 -6.86 5.13
C SER A 217 13.77 -7.89 3.98
N MET A 218 14.75 -8.81 4.02
CA MET A 218 14.92 -9.79 2.93
C MET A 218 13.79 -10.81 2.86
N THR A 219 13.26 -11.24 4.02
CA THR A 219 12.14 -12.20 4.08
C THR A 219 10.91 -11.66 3.38
N THR A 220 10.53 -10.41 3.63
CA THR A 220 9.38 -9.76 2.98
C THR A 220 9.54 -9.69 1.46
N LYS A 221 10.75 -9.39 0.98
CA LYS A 221 11.06 -9.32 -0.45
C LYS A 221 11.01 -10.70 -1.11
N THR A 222 11.53 -11.72 -0.43
CA THR A 222 11.48 -13.12 -0.90
C THR A 222 10.03 -13.60 -0.99
N ILE A 223 9.23 -13.40 0.07
CA ILE A 223 7.82 -13.76 0.07
C ILE A 223 7.07 -13.08 -1.09
N MET A 224 7.29 -11.79 -1.30
CA MET A 224 6.67 -11.04 -2.40
C MET A 224 6.98 -11.68 -3.76
N ARG A 225 8.25 -11.96 -4.04
CA ARG A 225 8.67 -12.61 -5.29
C ARG A 225 8.04 -13.98 -5.45
N GLU A 226 8.08 -14.81 -4.42
CA GLU A 226 7.56 -16.18 -4.49
C GLU A 226 6.03 -16.21 -4.70
N ILE A 227 5.28 -15.27 -4.10
CA ILE A 227 3.84 -15.14 -4.36
C ILE A 227 3.60 -14.84 -5.84
N ILE A 228 4.32 -13.89 -6.42
CA ILE A 228 4.17 -13.51 -7.84
C ILE A 228 4.60 -14.64 -8.76
N ASN A 229 5.71 -15.33 -8.48
CA ASN A 229 6.16 -16.49 -9.25
C ASN A 229 5.15 -17.64 -9.21
N LEU A 230 4.59 -17.93 -8.02
CA LEU A 230 3.58 -18.97 -7.86
C LEU A 230 2.31 -18.60 -8.65
N TYR A 231 1.84 -17.35 -8.52
CA TYR A 231 0.69 -16.88 -9.27
C TYR A 231 0.92 -17.00 -10.79
N GLN A 232 2.09 -16.58 -11.30
CA GLN A 232 2.47 -16.73 -12.71
C GLN A 232 2.46 -18.20 -13.16
N SER A 233 2.87 -19.12 -12.29
CA SER A 233 2.88 -20.56 -12.65
C SER A 233 1.48 -21.17 -12.72
N MET A 234 0.52 -20.64 -11.95
CA MET A 234 -0.87 -21.08 -11.91
C MET A 234 -1.76 -20.35 -12.95
N TYR A 235 -1.50 -19.08 -13.14
CA TYR A 235 -2.25 -18.17 -14.00
C TYR A 235 -1.26 -17.37 -14.87
N PRO A 236 -0.82 -17.90 -16.03
CA PRO A 236 0.17 -17.22 -16.86
C PRO A 236 -0.24 -15.80 -17.23
N MET A 237 0.55 -14.84 -16.81
CA MET A 237 0.37 -13.41 -17.11
C MET A 237 1.13 -13.05 -18.40
N ASN A 238 0.47 -12.34 -19.31
CA ASN A 238 1.01 -11.91 -20.60
C ASN A 238 1.38 -10.43 -20.59
#